data_3fea4318c4c3b35a406d3db810e94adc
#
_entry.id   3fea4318c4c3b35a406d3db810e94adc
#
_cell.length_a   1.000
_cell.length_b   1.000
_cell.length_c   1.000
_cell.angle_alpha   90.00
_cell.angle_beta   90.00
_cell.angle_gamma   90.00
#
_symmetry.space_group_name_H-M   'P 1'
#
loop_
_entity.id
_entity.type
_entity.pdbx_description
1 polymer ?
#
loop_
_entity_poly.entity_id
_entity_poly.type
_entity_poly.pdbx_seq_one_letter_code
_entity_poly.pdbx_strand_id
1 'polypeptide(L)'
;MPPKKKSDTDSALGKAMLHSMILQRRFEEKTAEAYALGKIGGFCHLYIGQEAVSTGIIGALRDDDYVLTTYRDHGQAIVRGMTPRSVMAELFGRIDGCSRGKGGSMHLFDRHVNFLGGHGIVGGHVPLATGVAFAIKYRGGDQCVVCFMGEAAVNNGAFHESLNMAGLWRLPVIYVIENNKYGMGTAVERASSIKDMYKRGDTYSITSAEVDGQDVWAVREATLDAIERARKDYSPTLLEVRTYRFMGHSMSDAVSGTYRTKEELETYRKRDPINLCKAKLMADKAITEADVEAMEKEIAVTVQDAWDFADASPEPPIEALYEDVYVETTT
;
A
#
# COMPACT_ATOMS: atom_id res chain seq x y z
N MET A 1 -4.62 30.89 -19.50
CA MET A 1 -3.18 30.60 -19.59
C MET A 1 -2.99 29.47 -20.59
N PRO A 2 -2.03 29.53 -21.53
CA PRO A 2 -1.75 28.40 -22.38
C PRO A 2 -1.24 27.23 -21.51
N PRO A 3 -1.55 25.96 -21.86
CA PRO A 3 -1.08 24.81 -21.12
C PRO A 3 0.46 24.80 -21.13
N LYS A 4 1.08 24.65 -19.96
CA LYS A 4 2.51 24.43 -19.85
C LYS A 4 2.87 23.22 -20.71
N LYS A 5 3.86 23.31 -21.59
CA LYS A 5 4.45 22.15 -22.26
C LYS A 5 4.89 21.18 -21.18
N LYS A 6 4.32 19.96 -21.19
CA LYS A 6 4.79 18.88 -20.30
C LYS A 6 6.26 18.64 -20.59
N SER A 7 7.05 18.51 -19.53
CA SER A 7 8.47 18.19 -19.64
C SER A 7 8.64 16.70 -19.96
N ASP A 8 9.77 16.31 -20.56
CA ASP A 8 10.13 14.91 -20.77
C ASP A 8 10.14 14.13 -19.45
N THR A 9 10.44 14.83 -18.34
CA THR A 9 10.40 14.28 -16.96
C THR A 9 8.99 13.86 -16.57
N ASP A 10 7.93 14.61 -16.90
CA ASP A 10 6.55 14.26 -16.59
C ASP A 10 6.12 12.98 -17.35
N SER A 11 6.61 12.83 -18.59
CA SER A 11 6.35 11.62 -19.39
C SER A 11 7.04 10.39 -18.82
N ALA A 12 8.31 10.49 -18.41
CA ALA A 12 9.08 9.40 -17.80
C ALA A 12 8.45 8.96 -16.47
N LEU A 13 8.07 9.90 -15.62
CA LEU A 13 7.39 9.63 -14.36
C LEU A 13 6.05 8.90 -14.60
N GLY A 14 5.26 9.37 -15.55
CA GLY A 14 3.98 8.74 -15.89
C GLY A 14 4.15 7.28 -16.35
N LYS A 15 5.16 7.01 -17.18
CA LYS A 15 5.51 5.64 -17.62
C LYS A 15 5.91 4.77 -16.42
N ALA A 16 6.74 5.27 -15.53
CA ALA A 16 7.15 4.55 -14.33
C ALA A 16 5.96 4.23 -13.41
N MET A 17 5.04 5.18 -13.21
CA MET A 17 3.82 4.96 -12.44
C MET A 17 2.92 3.91 -13.09
N LEU A 18 2.73 3.96 -14.41
CA LEU A 18 1.94 2.97 -15.13
C LEU A 18 2.56 1.58 -15.01
N HIS A 19 3.87 1.46 -15.23
CA HIS A 19 4.62 0.19 -15.06
C HIS A 19 4.44 -0.37 -13.65
N SER A 20 4.61 0.46 -12.63
CA SER A 20 4.44 0.06 -11.23
C SER A 20 3.03 -0.49 -10.95
N MET A 21 1.98 0.18 -11.43
CA MET A 21 0.60 -0.28 -11.24
C MET A 21 0.31 -1.59 -11.99
N ILE A 22 0.84 -1.76 -13.22
CA ILE A 22 0.69 -3.01 -13.98
C ILE A 22 1.44 -4.15 -13.26
N LEU A 23 2.66 -3.91 -12.79
CA LEU A 23 3.43 -4.92 -12.05
C LEU A 23 2.65 -5.41 -10.81
N GLN A 24 2.11 -4.50 -10.00
CA GLN A 24 1.29 -4.86 -8.85
C GLN A 24 0.08 -5.72 -9.28
N ARG A 25 -0.65 -5.30 -10.31
CA ARG A 25 -1.82 -6.01 -10.82
C ARG A 25 -1.47 -7.43 -11.25
N ARG A 26 -0.44 -7.62 -12.07
CA ARG A 26 -0.02 -8.93 -12.57
C ARG A 26 0.54 -9.83 -11.46
N PHE A 27 1.27 -9.24 -10.52
CA PHE A 27 1.75 -9.96 -9.34
C PHE A 27 0.57 -10.48 -8.50
N GLU A 28 -0.43 -9.64 -8.24
CA GLU A 28 -1.60 -10.04 -7.46
C GLU A 28 -2.51 -11.05 -8.18
N GLU A 29 -2.64 -10.95 -9.50
CA GLU A 29 -3.33 -11.96 -10.30
C GLU A 29 -2.62 -13.32 -10.22
N LYS A 30 -1.29 -13.32 -10.25
CA LYS A 30 -0.47 -14.52 -10.06
C LYS A 30 -0.54 -15.05 -8.62
N THR A 31 -0.61 -14.17 -7.64
CA THR A 31 -0.86 -14.51 -6.24
C THR A 31 -2.23 -15.19 -6.07
N ALA A 32 -3.27 -14.71 -6.74
CA ALA A 32 -4.58 -15.35 -6.74
C ALA A 32 -4.55 -16.76 -7.33
N GLU A 33 -3.80 -16.97 -8.42
CA GLU A 33 -3.56 -18.30 -9.00
C GLU A 33 -2.85 -19.22 -8.01
N ALA A 34 -1.80 -18.73 -7.35
CA ALA A 34 -1.05 -19.49 -6.34
C ALA A 34 -1.93 -19.91 -5.16
N TYR A 35 -2.80 -19.01 -4.70
CA TYR A 35 -3.75 -19.30 -3.64
C TYR A 35 -4.75 -20.41 -4.07
N ALA A 36 -5.29 -20.29 -5.27
CA ALA A 36 -6.23 -21.28 -5.81
C ALA A 36 -5.60 -22.68 -5.97
N LEU A 37 -4.29 -22.75 -6.22
CA LEU A 37 -3.51 -23.98 -6.30
C LEU A 37 -3.04 -24.50 -4.92
N GLY A 38 -3.39 -23.83 -3.82
CA GLY A 38 -3.01 -24.23 -2.46
C GLY A 38 -1.54 -23.98 -2.10
N LYS A 39 -0.82 -23.17 -2.88
CA LYS A 39 0.59 -22.81 -2.59
C LYS A 39 0.73 -21.73 -1.51
N ILE A 40 -0.34 -20.98 -1.24
CA ILE A 40 -0.40 -19.96 -0.20
C ILE A 40 -1.35 -20.43 0.89
N GLY A 41 -0.83 -20.55 2.11
CA GLY A 41 -1.60 -20.90 3.29
C GLY A 41 -2.17 -19.68 4.02
N GLY A 42 -3.22 -19.90 4.82
CA GLY A 42 -3.81 -18.83 5.62
C GLY A 42 -4.61 -17.80 4.82
N PHE A 43 -4.76 -16.58 5.37
CA PHE A 43 -5.48 -15.52 4.69
C PHE A 43 -4.56 -14.79 3.68
N CYS A 44 -5.09 -14.54 2.50
CA CYS A 44 -4.42 -13.78 1.45
C CYS A 44 -5.32 -12.62 1.01
N HIS A 45 -4.78 -11.41 1.03
CA HIS A 45 -5.52 -10.17 0.80
C HIS A 45 -4.94 -9.42 -0.40
N LEU A 46 -5.59 -9.51 -1.56
CA LEU A 46 -5.11 -8.88 -2.78
C LEU A 46 -5.37 -7.36 -2.80
N TYR A 47 -4.44 -6.62 -3.39
CA TYR A 47 -4.48 -5.16 -3.49
C TYR A 47 -5.17 -4.65 -4.76
N ILE A 48 -5.70 -5.53 -5.60
CA ILE A 48 -6.28 -5.24 -6.93
C ILE A 48 -7.37 -4.17 -6.85
N GLY A 49 -7.19 -3.10 -7.64
CA GLY A 49 -8.07 -1.94 -7.74
C GLY A 49 -7.58 -0.70 -7.00
N GLN A 50 -6.52 -0.82 -6.19
CA GLN A 50 -5.99 0.24 -5.33
C GLN A 50 -4.55 0.67 -5.72
N GLU A 51 -4.05 0.22 -6.85
CA GLU A 51 -2.64 0.35 -7.26
C GLU A 51 -2.18 1.81 -7.38
N ALA A 52 -3.10 2.74 -7.71
CA ALA A 52 -2.76 4.16 -7.76
C ALA A 52 -2.43 4.76 -6.39
N VAL A 53 -3.00 4.20 -5.32
CA VAL A 53 -2.76 4.69 -3.95
C VAL A 53 -1.32 4.41 -3.55
N SER A 54 -0.89 3.14 -3.59
CA SER A 54 0.49 2.75 -3.27
C SER A 54 1.51 3.43 -4.17
N THR A 55 1.25 3.44 -5.50
CA THR A 55 2.16 4.03 -6.49
C THR A 55 2.31 5.54 -6.30
N GLY A 56 1.22 6.26 -6.10
CA GLY A 56 1.24 7.71 -5.94
C GLY A 56 1.92 8.15 -4.64
N ILE A 57 1.67 7.41 -3.55
CA ILE A 57 2.21 7.73 -2.23
C ILE A 57 3.66 7.30 -2.11
N ILE A 58 3.95 6.01 -2.27
CA ILE A 58 5.29 5.47 -2.02
C ILE A 58 6.28 5.95 -3.08
N GLY A 59 5.84 6.07 -4.33
CA GLY A 59 6.66 6.64 -5.41
C GLY A 59 7.01 8.14 -5.25
N ALA A 60 6.46 8.82 -4.22
CA ALA A 60 6.83 10.19 -3.87
C ALA A 60 7.85 10.25 -2.72
N LEU A 61 8.10 9.14 -2.03
CA LEU A 61 8.99 9.07 -0.88
C LEU A 61 10.46 8.99 -1.30
N ARG A 62 11.35 9.35 -0.38
CA ARG A 62 12.79 9.06 -0.46
C ARG A 62 13.07 7.66 0.08
N ASP A 63 14.23 7.13 -0.23
CA ASP A 63 14.66 5.80 0.22
C ASP A 63 14.80 5.70 1.75
N ASP A 64 15.09 6.84 2.43
CA ASP A 64 15.25 6.92 3.88
C ASP A 64 13.94 7.21 4.66
N ASP A 65 12.81 7.39 3.97
CA ASP A 65 11.49 7.49 4.60
C ASP A 65 10.97 6.10 5.02
N TYR A 66 10.02 6.06 5.94
CA TYR A 66 9.47 4.82 6.50
C TYR A 66 8.05 4.56 6.05
N VAL A 67 7.71 3.30 5.85
CA VAL A 67 6.37 2.85 5.47
C VAL A 67 5.87 1.78 6.42
N LEU A 68 4.66 1.97 6.96
CA LEU A 68 3.88 0.96 7.69
C LEU A 68 2.53 0.78 6.99
N THR A 69 2.05 -0.45 6.93
CA THR A 69 0.79 -0.76 6.27
C THR A 69 -0.01 -1.81 7.01
N THR A 70 -1.19 -2.12 6.50
CA THR A 70 -2.06 -3.18 6.97
C THR A 70 -1.60 -4.54 6.44
N TYR A 71 -2.40 -5.57 6.69
CA TYR A 71 -2.23 -6.93 6.14
C TYR A 71 -2.48 -7.04 4.62
N ARG A 72 -2.87 -5.96 3.94
CA ARG A 72 -3.00 -5.87 2.47
C ARG A 72 -1.82 -5.08 1.94
N ASP A 73 -0.65 -5.69 1.97
CA ASP A 73 0.65 -5.01 1.90
C ASP A 73 1.48 -5.35 0.66
N HIS A 74 1.05 -6.29 -0.19
CA HIS A 74 1.82 -6.75 -1.35
C HIS A 74 2.15 -5.60 -2.31
N GLY A 75 1.14 -4.78 -2.67
CA GLY A 75 1.33 -3.63 -3.55
C GLY A 75 2.31 -2.63 -2.96
N GLN A 76 2.13 -2.26 -1.70
CA GLN A 76 3.01 -1.33 -1.00
C GLN A 76 4.44 -1.86 -0.90
N ALA A 77 4.61 -3.16 -0.59
CA ALA A 77 5.91 -3.80 -0.49
C ALA A 77 6.68 -3.73 -1.82
N ILE A 78 6.05 -4.09 -2.93
CA ILE A 78 6.65 -4.04 -4.27
C ILE A 78 7.02 -2.60 -4.66
N VAL A 79 6.11 -1.64 -4.46
CA VAL A 79 6.40 -0.22 -4.78
C VAL A 79 7.50 0.33 -3.90
N ARG A 80 7.63 -0.14 -2.66
CA ARG A 80 8.71 0.27 -1.75
C ARG A 80 10.08 -0.27 -2.16
N GLY A 81 10.13 -1.22 -3.07
CA GLY A 81 11.37 -1.78 -3.61
C GLY A 81 11.70 -3.19 -3.14
N MET A 82 10.79 -3.86 -2.44
CA MET A 82 10.93 -5.29 -2.16
C MET A 82 10.84 -6.07 -3.47
N THR A 83 11.70 -7.07 -3.65
CA THR A 83 11.72 -7.82 -4.90
C THR A 83 10.50 -8.72 -5.03
N PRO A 84 9.88 -8.83 -6.22
CA PRO A 84 8.79 -9.79 -6.44
C PRO A 84 9.16 -11.23 -6.02
N ARG A 85 10.43 -11.63 -6.18
CA ARG A 85 10.94 -12.94 -5.72
C ARG A 85 10.78 -13.11 -4.22
N SER A 86 11.29 -12.16 -3.41
CA SER A 86 11.24 -12.30 -1.95
C SER A 86 9.81 -12.21 -1.41
N VAL A 87 8.95 -11.41 -2.04
CA VAL A 87 7.54 -11.32 -1.68
C VAL A 87 6.82 -12.63 -2.01
N MET A 88 6.96 -13.16 -3.23
CA MET A 88 6.30 -14.42 -3.62
C MET A 88 6.79 -15.61 -2.79
N ALA A 89 8.10 -15.68 -2.48
CA ALA A 89 8.65 -16.71 -1.62
C ALA A 89 8.07 -16.64 -0.20
N GLU A 90 7.85 -15.44 0.33
CA GLU A 90 7.19 -15.26 1.63
C GLU A 90 5.74 -15.73 1.62
N LEU A 91 4.99 -15.40 0.56
CA LEU A 91 3.62 -15.86 0.38
C LEU A 91 3.52 -17.39 0.32
N PHE A 92 4.53 -18.05 -0.27
CA PHE A 92 4.62 -19.53 -0.34
C PHE A 92 5.15 -20.16 0.97
N GLY A 93 5.48 -19.34 1.98
CA GLY A 93 6.05 -19.83 3.24
C GLY A 93 7.48 -20.38 3.09
N ARG A 94 8.29 -19.78 2.20
CA ARG A 94 9.64 -20.25 1.86
C ARG A 94 10.71 -19.47 2.61
N ILE A 95 11.84 -20.14 2.89
CA ILE A 95 12.92 -19.56 3.69
C ILE A 95 13.56 -18.33 3.03
N ASP A 96 13.52 -18.23 1.69
CA ASP A 96 14.03 -17.10 0.93
C ASP A 96 13.03 -15.91 0.84
N GLY A 97 11.91 -16.03 1.55
CA GLY A 97 10.96 -14.92 1.75
C GLY A 97 11.53 -13.82 2.66
N CYS A 98 10.97 -12.63 2.55
CA CYS A 98 11.43 -11.44 3.29
C CYS A 98 11.34 -11.58 4.82
N SER A 99 10.44 -12.42 5.32
CA SER A 99 10.28 -12.79 6.74
C SER A 99 10.63 -14.27 6.97
N ARG A 100 11.43 -14.86 6.09
CA ARG A 100 11.91 -16.26 6.16
C ARG A 100 10.77 -17.29 6.20
N GLY A 101 9.67 -16.99 5.51
CA GLY A 101 8.48 -17.84 5.46
C GLY A 101 7.61 -17.84 6.72
N LYS A 102 7.93 -16.98 7.71
CA LYS A 102 7.21 -16.89 8.98
C LYS A 102 6.03 -15.91 8.96
N GLY A 103 6.05 -14.94 8.03
CA GLY A 103 5.06 -13.86 7.94
C GLY A 103 3.86 -14.17 7.04
N GLY A 104 4.10 -14.85 5.93
CA GLY A 104 3.08 -15.10 4.92
C GLY A 104 2.54 -13.81 4.29
N SER A 105 1.30 -13.86 3.76
CA SER A 105 0.68 -12.75 3.02
C SER A 105 0.43 -11.48 3.83
N MET A 106 0.46 -11.51 5.16
CA MET A 106 0.02 -10.38 6.00
C MET A 106 1.16 -9.69 6.75
N HIS A 107 2.38 -10.19 6.66
CA HIS A 107 3.49 -9.73 7.50
C HIS A 107 4.79 -9.67 6.69
N LEU A 108 4.77 -8.83 5.64
CA LEU A 108 5.95 -8.52 4.84
C LEU A 108 6.75 -7.42 5.52
N PHE A 109 8.05 -7.65 5.74
CA PHE A 109 8.95 -6.70 6.37
C PHE A 109 10.28 -6.65 5.62
N ASP A 110 10.83 -5.46 5.41
CA ASP A 110 12.19 -5.30 4.89
C ASP A 110 12.82 -4.00 5.41
N ARG A 111 13.80 -4.18 6.31
CA ARG A 111 14.53 -3.04 6.90
C ARG A 111 15.42 -2.30 5.89
N HIS A 112 15.83 -2.96 4.80
CA HIS A 112 16.75 -2.37 3.82
C HIS A 112 16.07 -1.29 2.97
N VAL A 113 14.75 -1.39 2.82
CA VAL A 113 13.93 -0.39 2.15
C VAL A 113 13.03 0.39 3.12
N ASN A 114 13.27 0.29 4.43
CA ASN A 114 12.47 0.92 5.49
C ASN A 114 10.97 0.59 5.40
N PHE A 115 10.64 -0.63 4.99
CA PHE A 115 9.30 -1.17 5.01
C PHE A 115 9.08 -1.89 6.34
N LEU A 116 8.43 -1.19 7.27
CA LEU A 116 8.20 -1.67 8.64
C LEU A 116 6.91 -2.48 8.77
N GLY A 117 6.45 -3.01 7.66
CA GLY A 117 5.62 -4.16 7.55
C GLY A 117 4.15 -4.00 7.39
N GLY A 118 3.58 -5.16 7.05
CA GLY A 118 2.18 -5.49 7.10
C GLY A 118 1.75 -5.95 8.49
N HIS A 119 0.65 -5.42 8.96
CA HIS A 119 0.16 -5.69 10.31
C HIS A 119 -1.24 -6.32 10.28
N GLY A 120 -1.37 -7.53 10.82
CA GLY A 120 -2.65 -8.25 10.91
C GLY A 120 -3.62 -7.65 11.92
N ILE A 121 -3.12 -7.02 12.99
CA ILE A 121 -3.97 -6.36 14.00
C ILE A 121 -4.44 -5.01 13.49
N VAL A 122 -5.74 -4.90 13.24
CA VAL A 122 -6.36 -3.68 12.70
C VAL A 122 -6.12 -2.47 13.62
N GLY A 123 -5.47 -1.44 13.09
CA GLY A 123 -5.13 -0.22 13.82
C GLY A 123 -3.91 -0.33 14.75
N GLY A 124 -3.37 -1.53 15.00
CA GLY A 124 -2.23 -1.73 15.90
C GLY A 124 -0.93 -1.08 15.45
N HIS A 125 -0.76 -0.87 14.15
CA HIS A 125 0.42 -0.23 13.57
C HIS A 125 0.38 1.31 13.58
N VAL A 126 -0.78 1.91 13.84
CA VAL A 126 -0.92 3.38 13.87
C VAL A 126 -0.07 4.01 14.97
N PRO A 127 -0.11 3.52 16.24
CA PRO A 127 0.80 4.00 17.29
C PRO A 127 2.27 3.68 17.01
N LEU A 128 2.58 2.58 16.30
CA LEU A 128 3.96 2.28 15.89
C LEU A 128 4.49 3.35 14.93
N ALA A 129 3.70 3.73 13.92
CA ALA A 129 4.07 4.82 13.00
C ALA A 129 4.26 6.16 13.75
N THR A 130 3.40 6.44 14.73
CA THR A 130 3.55 7.61 15.61
C THR A 130 4.86 7.56 16.38
N GLY A 131 5.25 6.40 16.89
CA GLY A 131 6.54 6.18 17.56
C GLY A 131 7.74 6.36 16.64
N VAL A 132 7.67 5.88 15.39
CA VAL A 132 8.71 6.11 14.37
C VAL A 132 8.85 7.61 14.08
N ALA A 133 7.74 8.33 13.88
CA ALA A 133 7.75 9.77 13.66
C ALA A 133 8.33 10.54 14.87
N PHE A 134 8.01 10.10 16.08
CA PHE A 134 8.63 10.65 17.29
C PHE A 134 10.15 10.44 17.30
N ALA A 135 10.62 9.24 16.97
CA ALA A 135 12.05 8.93 16.89
C ALA A 135 12.79 9.78 15.84
N ILE A 136 12.18 9.99 14.66
CA ILE A 136 12.71 10.87 13.61
C ILE A 136 12.92 12.28 14.18
N LYS A 137 11.88 12.86 14.74
CA LYS A 137 11.94 14.21 15.31
C LYS A 137 12.92 14.31 16.47
N TYR A 138 12.92 13.34 17.39
CA TYR A 138 13.82 13.32 18.52
C TYR A 138 15.30 13.30 18.12
N ARG A 139 15.60 12.63 17.00
CA ARG A 139 16.95 12.57 16.41
C ARG A 139 17.31 13.79 15.53
N GLY A 140 16.37 14.69 15.31
CA GLY A 140 16.56 15.86 14.42
C GLY A 140 16.62 15.47 12.94
N GLY A 141 16.04 14.34 12.55
CA GLY A 141 15.96 13.90 11.16
C GLY A 141 14.88 14.65 10.37
N ASP A 142 14.95 14.59 9.04
CA ASP A 142 14.00 15.19 8.11
C ASP A 142 13.19 14.16 7.32
N GLN A 143 13.30 12.88 7.68
CA GLN A 143 12.48 11.80 7.13
C GLN A 143 11.01 12.00 7.51
N CYS A 144 10.13 11.34 6.77
CA CYS A 144 8.74 11.17 7.19
C CYS A 144 8.39 9.68 7.27
N VAL A 145 7.28 9.40 7.96
CA VAL A 145 6.70 8.06 8.00
C VAL A 145 5.31 8.10 7.40
N VAL A 146 5.01 7.15 6.51
CA VAL A 146 3.67 6.94 5.97
C VAL A 146 3.06 5.72 6.66
N CYS A 147 1.81 5.89 7.12
CA CYS A 147 1.04 4.84 7.78
C CYS A 147 -0.27 4.62 7.02
N PHE A 148 -0.36 3.51 6.28
CA PHE A 148 -1.58 3.12 5.58
C PHE A 148 -2.53 2.41 6.53
N MET A 149 -3.83 2.68 6.43
CA MET A 149 -4.87 2.00 7.19
C MET A 149 -6.18 1.98 6.40
N GLY A 150 -7.01 0.97 6.62
CA GLY A 150 -8.35 0.93 6.05
C GLY A 150 -9.32 1.86 6.79
N GLU A 151 -10.42 2.21 6.14
CA GLU A 151 -11.47 3.08 6.69
C GLU A 151 -12.14 2.52 7.95
N ALA A 152 -12.16 1.20 8.12
CA ALA A 152 -12.71 0.59 9.33
C ALA A 152 -11.78 0.75 10.55
N ALA A 153 -10.47 0.91 10.34
CA ALA A 153 -9.49 1.08 11.40
C ALA A 153 -9.66 2.41 12.16
N VAL A 154 -10.22 3.43 11.51
CA VAL A 154 -10.35 4.78 12.10
C VAL A 154 -11.36 4.87 13.27
N ASN A 155 -12.12 3.81 13.51
CA ASN A 155 -12.99 3.71 14.67
C ASN A 155 -12.29 3.07 15.89
N ASN A 156 -11.04 2.64 15.74
CA ASN A 156 -10.24 2.08 16.82
C ASN A 156 -9.68 3.19 17.72
N GLY A 157 -9.66 2.98 19.04
CA GLY A 157 -9.13 3.95 20.02
C GLY A 157 -7.67 4.34 19.72
N ALA A 158 -6.84 3.38 19.32
CA ALA A 158 -5.43 3.62 18.98
C ALA A 158 -5.23 4.65 17.84
N PHE A 159 -6.17 4.75 16.88
CA PHE A 159 -6.16 5.80 15.86
C PHE A 159 -6.28 7.19 16.52
N HIS A 160 -7.27 7.38 17.37
CA HIS A 160 -7.56 8.65 18.03
C HIS A 160 -6.43 9.10 18.95
N GLU A 161 -5.87 8.18 19.73
CA GLU A 161 -4.73 8.42 20.60
C GLU A 161 -3.49 8.83 19.81
N SER A 162 -3.21 8.13 18.70
CA SER A 162 -2.08 8.41 17.82
C SER A 162 -2.19 9.78 17.15
N LEU A 163 -3.36 10.15 16.64
CA LEU A 163 -3.58 11.46 16.04
C LEU A 163 -3.41 12.59 17.07
N ASN A 164 -3.93 12.40 18.28
CA ASN A 164 -3.74 13.37 19.35
C ASN A 164 -2.25 13.58 19.67
N MET A 165 -1.49 12.51 19.81
CA MET A 165 -0.04 12.59 20.04
C MET A 165 0.68 13.24 18.88
N ALA A 166 0.35 12.87 17.65
CA ALA A 166 0.98 13.41 16.45
C ALA A 166 0.73 14.92 16.29
N GLY A 167 -0.51 15.37 16.53
CA GLY A 167 -0.86 16.81 16.50
C GLY A 167 -0.17 17.59 17.62
N LEU A 168 -0.27 17.10 18.86
CA LEU A 168 0.30 17.73 20.05
C LEU A 168 1.83 17.90 19.94
N TRP A 169 2.51 16.85 19.49
CA TRP A 169 3.97 16.85 19.41
C TRP A 169 4.51 17.26 18.04
N ARG A 170 3.62 17.57 17.09
CA ARG A 170 4.00 17.92 15.70
C ARG A 170 4.98 16.90 15.14
N LEU A 171 4.49 15.73 14.79
CA LEU A 171 5.29 14.61 14.32
C LEU A 171 5.23 14.50 12.78
N PRO A 172 6.34 14.13 12.11
CA PRO A 172 6.42 14.01 10.65
C PRO A 172 5.77 12.71 10.14
N VAL A 173 4.47 12.55 10.38
CA VAL A 173 3.70 11.37 9.99
C VAL A 173 2.59 11.73 9.00
N ILE A 174 2.43 10.90 7.99
CA ILE A 174 1.35 10.98 7.00
C ILE A 174 0.47 9.75 7.21
N TYR A 175 -0.69 9.97 7.79
CA TYR A 175 -1.71 8.92 7.95
C TYR A 175 -2.54 8.85 6.68
N VAL A 176 -2.67 7.66 6.10
CA VAL A 176 -3.40 7.41 4.86
C VAL A 176 -4.55 6.45 5.14
N ILE A 177 -5.77 6.93 4.99
CA ILE A 177 -6.97 6.11 5.04
C ILE A 177 -7.25 5.62 3.61
N GLU A 178 -7.01 4.35 3.34
CA GLU A 178 -7.42 3.68 2.10
C GLU A 178 -8.92 3.36 2.22
N ASN A 179 -9.76 4.35 1.89
CA ASN A 179 -11.21 4.18 1.96
C ASN A 179 -11.71 3.43 0.72
N ASN A 180 -11.78 2.11 0.82
CA ASN A 180 -12.31 1.22 -0.22
C ASN A 180 -13.78 0.84 0.02
N LYS A 181 -14.49 1.57 0.88
CA LYS A 181 -15.90 1.52 1.24
C LYS A 181 -16.33 0.40 2.17
N TYR A 182 -15.54 -0.67 2.33
CA TYR A 182 -15.96 -1.84 3.07
C TYR A 182 -14.88 -2.38 4.02
N GLY A 183 -15.11 -2.28 5.31
CA GLY A 183 -14.36 -3.05 6.32
C GLY A 183 -14.88 -4.48 6.36
N MET A 184 -14.18 -5.43 5.74
CA MET A 184 -14.70 -6.75 5.36
C MET A 184 -15.99 -6.61 4.52
N GLY A 185 -17.14 -6.93 5.09
CA GLY A 185 -18.46 -6.77 4.48
C GLY A 185 -19.28 -5.62 5.06
N THR A 186 -18.72 -4.80 5.96
CA THR A 186 -19.44 -3.70 6.59
C THR A 186 -19.16 -2.39 5.86
N ALA A 187 -20.18 -1.81 5.27
CA ALA A 187 -20.08 -0.52 4.60
C ALA A 187 -19.80 0.62 5.59
N VAL A 188 -19.05 1.62 5.14
CA VAL A 188 -18.72 2.84 5.93
C VAL A 188 -19.95 3.48 6.53
N GLU A 189 -21.02 3.58 5.76
CA GLU A 189 -22.29 4.21 6.15
C GLU A 189 -22.97 3.51 7.34
N ARG A 190 -22.63 2.25 7.59
CA ARG A 190 -23.14 1.45 8.71
C ARG A 190 -22.24 1.48 9.95
N ALA A 191 -20.97 1.83 9.77
CA ALA A 191 -19.95 1.72 10.82
C ALA A 191 -19.50 3.08 11.35
N SER A 192 -19.65 4.15 10.56
CA SER A 192 -19.13 5.47 10.90
C SER A 192 -20.23 6.55 10.86
N SER A 193 -20.32 7.35 11.92
CA SER A 193 -21.23 8.50 11.99
C SER A 193 -20.79 9.62 11.03
N ILE A 194 -19.49 9.75 10.77
CA ILE A 194 -18.92 10.69 9.81
C ILE A 194 -18.48 9.91 8.59
N LYS A 195 -18.98 10.26 7.40
CA LYS A 195 -18.65 9.60 6.14
C LYS A 195 -17.34 10.13 5.55
N ASP A 196 -17.06 11.41 5.74
CA ASP A 196 -15.85 12.10 5.30
C ASP A 196 -14.78 11.93 6.38
N MET A 197 -14.05 10.85 6.33
CA MET A 197 -13.15 10.44 7.44
C MET A 197 -11.96 11.38 7.64
N TYR A 198 -11.54 12.08 6.57
CA TYR A 198 -10.50 13.10 6.69
C TYR A 198 -10.86 14.20 7.68
N LYS A 199 -12.14 14.54 7.85
CA LYS A 199 -12.60 15.54 8.82
C LYS A 199 -12.27 15.20 10.28
N ARG A 200 -11.92 13.95 10.57
CA ARG A 200 -11.43 13.56 11.90
C ARG A 200 -10.10 14.24 12.26
N GLY A 201 -9.31 14.64 11.26
CA GLY A 201 -8.07 15.39 11.47
C GLY A 201 -8.30 16.75 12.14
N ASP A 202 -9.42 17.40 11.85
CA ASP A 202 -9.76 18.72 12.41
C ASP A 202 -9.82 18.69 13.94
N THR A 203 -10.27 17.57 14.52
CA THR A 203 -10.35 17.37 15.98
C THR A 203 -8.99 17.47 16.67
N TYR A 204 -7.92 17.13 15.94
CA TYR A 204 -6.53 17.10 16.43
C TYR A 204 -5.67 18.21 15.84
N SER A 205 -6.28 19.19 15.16
CA SER A 205 -5.57 20.27 14.44
C SER A 205 -4.55 19.73 13.42
N ILE A 206 -4.87 18.59 12.79
CA ILE A 206 -4.06 17.96 11.75
C ILE A 206 -4.60 18.38 10.39
N THR A 207 -3.70 18.85 9.50
CA THR A 207 -4.06 19.13 8.11
C THR A 207 -4.60 17.86 7.45
N SER A 208 -5.77 17.95 6.85
CA SER A 208 -6.43 16.78 6.27
C SER A 208 -7.04 17.09 4.90
N ALA A 209 -7.10 16.07 4.05
CA ALA A 209 -7.69 16.18 2.71
C ALA A 209 -8.32 14.87 2.25
N GLU A 210 -9.31 14.99 1.38
CA GLU A 210 -9.84 13.90 0.56
C GLU A 210 -9.12 13.87 -0.78
N VAL A 211 -8.79 12.67 -1.26
CA VAL A 211 -8.07 12.45 -2.51
C VAL A 211 -8.77 11.37 -3.33
N ASP A 212 -8.87 11.57 -4.65
CA ASP A 212 -9.32 10.53 -5.58
C ASP A 212 -8.23 9.46 -5.74
N GLY A 213 -8.42 8.31 -5.10
CA GLY A 213 -7.48 7.19 -5.09
C GLY A 213 -7.42 6.40 -6.39
N GLN A 214 -8.23 6.74 -7.40
CA GLN A 214 -8.13 6.15 -8.74
C GLN A 214 -7.26 6.99 -9.69
N ASP A 215 -6.93 8.24 -9.32
CA ASP A 215 -6.02 9.11 -10.07
C ASP A 215 -4.64 9.16 -9.39
N VAL A 216 -3.67 8.46 -9.98
CA VAL A 216 -2.30 8.35 -9.44
C VAL A 216 -1.59 9.71 -9.34
N TRP A 217 -1.91 10.68 -10.20
CA TRP A 217 -1.33 12.03 -10.13
C TRP A 217 -1.91 12.83 -8.98
N ALA A 218 -3.24 12.76 -8.77
CA ALA A 218 -3.89 13.42 -7.64
C ALA A 218 -3.37 12.88 -6.31
N VAL A 219 -3.19 11.54 -6.21
CA VAL A 219 -2.60 10.89 -5.04
C VAL A 219 -1.18 11.37 -4.81
N ARG A 220 -0.36 11.41 -5.87
CA ARG A 220 1.04 11.87 -5.77
C ARG A 220 1.14 13.34 -5.37
N GLU A 221 0.33 14.23 -5.95
CA GLU A 221 0.35 15.67 -5.64
C GLU A 221 0.00 15.91 -4.17
N ALA A 222 -1.10 15.34 -3.68
CA ALA A 222 -1.49 15.45 -2.27
C ALA A 222 -0.42 14.90 -1.32
N THR A 223 0.28 13.84 -1.75
CA THR A 223 1.38 13.25 -0.97
C THR A 223 2.60 14.17 -0.91
N LEU A 224 2.99 14.79 -2.02
CA LEU A 224 4.11 15.72 -2.04
C LEU A 224 3.87 16.92 -1.12
N ASP A 225 2.65 17.46 -1.10
CA ASP A 225 2.26 18.53 -0.16
C ASP A 225 2.35 18.06 1.30
N ALA A 226 1.95 16.82 1.58
CA ALA A 226 2.04 16.24 2.92
C ALA A 226 3.51 16.02 3.34
N ILE A 227 4.36 15.53 2.43
CA ILE A 227 5.80 15.35 2.65
C ILE A 227 6.47 16.70 2.94
N GLU A 228 6.15 17.74 2.17
CA GLU A 228 6.72 19.08 2.40
C GLU A 228 6.39 19.58 3.81
N ARG A 229 5.13 19.46 4.24
CA ARG A 229 4.73 19.84 5.61
C ARG A 229 5.43 19.01 6.67
N ALA A 230 5.55 17.70 6.46
CA ALA A 230 6.23 16.80 7.40
C ALA A 230 7.70 17.18 7.58
N ARG A 231 8.42 17.43 6.48
CA ARG A 231 9.86 17.77 6.52
C ARG A 231 10.14 19.16 7.06
N LYS A 232 9.36 20.15 6.60
CA LYS A 232 9.60 21.56 6.92
C LYS A 232 9.19 21.91 8.34
N ASP A 233 8.04 21.39 8.78
CA ASP A 233 7.38 21.85 9.99
C ASP A 233 7.14 20.73 11.01
N TYR A 234 7.58 19.50 10.73
CA TYR A 234 7.18 18.30 11.50
C TYR A 234 5.66 18.22 11.67
N SER A 235 4.90 18.63 10.65
CA SER A 235 3.45 18.70 10.74
C SER A 235 2.81 17.43 10.20
N PRO A 236 1.96 16.74 11.00
CA PRO A 236 1.26 15.56 10.55
C PRO A 236 0.20 15.90 9.50
N THR A 237 -0.13 14.92 8.65
CA THR A 237 -1.21 15.03 7.66
C THR A 237 -2.07 13.77 7.72
N LEU A 238 -3.40 13.94 7.55
CA LEU A 238 -4.36 12.86 7.38
C LEU A 238 -4.94 12.92 5.96
N LEU A 239 -4.67 11.92 5.13
CA LEU A 239 -5.25 11.80 3.79
C LEU A 239 -6.32 10.70 3.79
N GLU A 240 -7.53 11.01 3.38
CA GLU A 240 -8.53 10.03 3.01
C GLU A 240 -8.45 9.81 1.51
N VAL A 241 -7.90 8.67 1.10
CA VAL A 241 -7.74 8.30 -0.31
C VAL A 241 -8.89 7.37 -0.69
N ARG A 242 -9.87 7.90 -1.44
CA ARG A 242 -11.05 7.14 -1.86
C ARG A 242 -10.73 6.25 -3.05
N THR A 243 -10.78 4.97 -2.82
CA THR A 243 -10.44 3.93 -3.78
C THR A 243 -11.49 2.81 -3.79
N TYR A 244 -11.23 1.71 -4.50
CA TYR A 244 -12.14 0.57 -4.50
C TYR A 244 -11.39 -0.75 -4.72
N ARG A 245 -11.71 -1.74 -3.88
CA ARG A 245 -11.18 -3.08 -3.97
C ARG A 245 -11.98 -3.92 -4.97
N PHE A 246 -11.35 -4.40 -6.06
CA PHE A 246 -12.02 -5.21 -7.09
C PHE A 246 -12.20 -6.67 -6.71
N MET A 247 -11.46 -7.17 -5.74
CA MET A 247 -11.53 -8.54 -5.23
C MET A 247 -12.32 -8.60 -3.90
N GLY A 248 -12.59 -9.80 -3.39
CA GLY A 248 -13.13 -10.01 -2.05
C GLY A 248 -12.27 -9.36 -0.97
N HIS A 249 -12.68 -9.39 0.28
CA HIS A 249 -11.86 -8.89 1.37
C HIS A 249 -10.56 -9.71 1.48
N SER A 250 -10.69 -11.02 1.44
CA SER A 250 -9.61 -11.98 1.27
C SER A 250 -9.93 -12.91 0.10
N MET A 251 -9.01 -13.80 -0.23
CA MET A 251 -9.22 -14.79 -1.30
C MET A 251 -10.31 -15.81 -0.99
N SER A 252 -10.69 -15.99 0.28
CA SER A 252 -11.79 -16.85 0.69
C SER A 252 -13.17 -16.19 0.55
N ASP A 253 -13.23 -14.86 0.29
CA ASP A 253 -14.48 -14.12 0.21
C ASP A 253 -15.00 -14.01 -1.22
N ALA A 254 -16.32 -14.04 -1.36
CA ALA A 254 -16.95 -13.79 -2.66
C ALA A 254 -16.64 -12.36 -3.16
N VAL A 255 -16.39 -12.24 -4.47
CA VAL A 255 -16.08 -10.94 -5.10
C VAL A 255 -17.30 -10.02 -5.09
N SER A 256 -18.50 -10.57 -5.23
CA SER A 256 -19.77 -9.85 -5.21
C SER A 256 -20.93 -10.79 -4.81
N GLY A 257 -22.09 -10.22 -4.56
CA GLY A 257 -23.32 -10.98 -4.27
C GLY A 257 -23.57 -11.27 -2.79
N THR A 258 -22.64 -10.93 -1.90
CA THR A 258 -22.81 -11.05 -0.43
C THR A 258 -23.13 -9.70 0.22
N TYR A 259 -22.23 -8.73 0.14
CA TYR A 259 -22.37 -7.40 0.75
C TYR A 259 -22.32 -6.24 -0.25
N ARG A 260 -21.94 -6.49 -1.50
CA ARG A 260 -21.92 -5.53 -2.61
C ARG A 260 -22.47 -6.17 -3.89
N THR A 261 -23.05 -5.34 -4.78
CA THR A 261 -23.63 -5.83 -6.02
C THR A 261 -22.60 -5.93 -7.14
N LYS A 262 -22.96 -6.67 -8.20
CA LYS A 262 -22.14 -6.73 -9.42
C LYS A 262 -22.12 -5.36 -10.13
N GLU A 263 -23.25 -4.67 -10.14
CA GLU A 263 -23.43 -3.36 -10.77
C GLU A 263 -22.54 -2.30 -10.10
N GLU A 264 -22.43 -2.33 -8.77
CA GLU A 264 -21.50 -1.48 -8.04
C GLU A 264 -20.07 -1.75 -8.46
N LEU A 265 -19.64 -3.01 -8.45
CA LEU A 265 -18.29 -3.42 -8.85
C LEU A 265 -17.96 -2.96 -10.27
N GLU A 266 -18.88 -3.19 -11.25
CA GLU A 266 -18.68 -2.78 -12.63
C GLU A 266 -18.61 -1.24 -12.78
N THR A 267 -19.31 -0.50 -11.96
CA THR A 267 -19.24 0.96 -11.93
C THR A 267 -17.84 1.44 -11.53
N TYR A 268 -17.23 0.81 -10.52
CA TYR A 268 -15.86 1.14 -10.11
C TYR A 268 -14.81 0.62 -11.09
N ARG A 269 -15.01 -0.52 -11.75
CA ARG A 269 -14.11 -1.03 -12.79
C ARG A 269 -13.99 -0.10 -13.99
N LYS A 270 -15.02 0.69 -14.32
CA LYS A 270 -14.93 1.73 -15.34
C LYS A 270 -13.92 2.82 -15.00
N ARG A 271 -13.56 2.95 -13.72
CA ARG A 271 -12.55 3.86 -13.22
C ARG A 271 -11.30 3.12 -12.74
N ASP A 272 -10.93 2.02 -13.38
CA ASP A 272 -9.70 1.29 -13.09
C ASP A 272 -8.48 2.22 -13.20
N PRO A 273 -7.64 2.34 -12.14
CA PRO A 273 -6.55 3.30 -12.08
C PRO A 273 -5.52 3.08 -13.19
N ILE A 274 -5.28 1.83 -13.60
CA ILE A 274 -4.37 1.50 -14.70
C ILE A 274 -4.92 2.07 -16.00
N ASN A 275 -6.21 1.86 -16.27
CA ASN A 275 -6.85 2.36 -17.49
C ASN A 275 -6.90 3.89 -17.53
N LEU A 276 -7.16 4.55 -16.40
CA LEU A 276 -7.13 6.00 -16.31
C LEU A 276 -5.74 6.56 -16.60
N CYS A 277 -4.71 5.96 -16.01
CA CYS A 277 -3.32 6.34 -16.24
C CYS A 277 -2.92 6.14 -17.71
N LYS A 278 -3.19 4.94 -18.26
CA LYS A 278 -2.94 4.62 -19.67
C LYS A 278 -3.60 5.61 -20.61
N ALA A 279 -4.91 5.86 -20.44
CA ALA A 279 -5.67 6.79 -21.26
C ALA A 279 -5.08 8.20 -21.25
N LYS A 280 -4.68 8.70 -20.08
CA LYS A 280 -4.05 10.01 -19.95
C LYS A 280 -2.70 10.07 -20.67
N LEU A 281 -1.84 9.08 -20.49
CA LEU A 281 -0.53 9.03 -21.14
C LEU A 281 -0.64 8.92 -22.68
N MET A 282 -1.63 8.17 -23.17
CA MET A 282 -1.91 8.09 -24.62
C MET A 282 -2.44 9.41 -25.18
N ALA A 283 -3.38 10.06 -24.49
CA ALA A 283 -3.89 11.37 -24.89
C ALA A 283 -2.77 12.42 -24.95
N ASP A 284 -1.82 12.34 -24.04
CA ASP A 284 -0.62 13.19 -23.99
C ASP A 284 0.47 12.77 -24.97
N LYS A 285 0.25 11.68 -25.76
CA LYS A 285 1.21 11.06 -26.68
C LYS A 285 2.54 10.66 -26.02
N ALA A 286 2.50 10.39 -24.73
CA ALA A 286 3.64 9.95 -23.95
C ALA A 286 3.94 8.45 -24.15
N ILE A 287 2.93 7.63 -24.43
CA ILE A 287 3.04 6.20 -24.73
C ILE A 287 2.21 5.81 -25.95
N THR A 288 2.53 4.67 -26.51
CA THR A 288 1.77 3.97 -27.56
C THR A 288 1.23 2.62 -27.03
N GLU A 289 0.33 1.97 -27.76
CA GLU A 289 -0.09 0.60 -27.44
C GLU A 289 1.11 -0.37 -27.44
N ALA A 290 2.06 -0.20 -28.36
CA ALA A 290 3.27 -1.03 -28.40
C ALA A 290 4.15 -0.88 -27.15
N ASP A 291 4.22 0.33 -26.57
CA ASP A 291 4.92 0.54 -25.28
C ASP A 291 4.23 -0.23 -24.15
N VAL A 292 2.91 -0.23 -24.11
CA VAL A 292 2.15 -0.99 -23.10
C VAL A 292 2.34 -2.49 -23.28
N GLU A 293 2.29 -3.00 -24.51
CA GLU A 293 2.55 -4.42 -24.77
C GLU A 293 3.97 -4.84 -24.36
N ALA A 294 4.96 -3.97 -24.56
CA ALA A 294 6.33 -4.22 -24.14
C ALA A 294 6.43 -4.28 -22.60
N MET A 295 5.79 -3.36 -21.88
CA MET A 295 5.72 -3.38 -20.41
C MET A 295 5.04 -4.65 -19.90
N GLU A 296 3.91 -5.05 -20.48
CA GLU A 296 3.20 -6.27 -20.09
C GLU A 296 4.06 -7.53 -20.28
N LYS A 297 4.83 -7.61 -21.38
CA LYS A 297 5.74 -8.74 -21.63
C LYS A 297 6.88 -8.80 -20.63
N GLU A 298 7.50 -7.67 -20.32
CA GLU A 298 8.56 -7.57 -19.32
C GLU A 298 8.05 -7.96 -17.92
N ILE A 299 6.90 -7.42 -17.54
CA ILE A 299 6.26 -7.71 -16.26
C ILE A 299 5.87 -9.19 -16.16
N ALA A 300 5.34 -9.79 -17.20
CA ALA A 300 5.01 -11.21 -17.22
C ALA A 300 6.24 -12.09 -16.96
N VAL A 301 7.40 -11.75 -17.51
CA VAL A 301 8.67 -12.43 -17.21
C VAL A 301 9.06 -12.26 -15.75
N THR A 302 8.97 -11.03 -15.22
CA THR A 302 9.29 -10.73 -13.82
C THR A 302 8.41 -11.50 -12.84
N VAL A 303 7.11 -11.56 -13.12
CA VAL A 303 6.14 -12.25 -12.27
C VAL A 303 6.30 -13.77 -12.34
N GLN A 304 6.58 -14.32 -13.54
CA GLN A 304 6.85 -15.75 -13.69
C GLN A 304 8.16 -16.14 -12.99
N ASP A 305 9.19 -15.33 -13.11
CA ASP A 305 10.46 -15.52 -12.42
C ASP A 305 10.29 -15.52 -10.89
N ALA A 306 9.44 -14.64 -10.35
CA ALA A 306 9.11 -14.63 -8.92
C ALA A 306 8.41 -15.93 -8.48
N TRP A 307 7.49 -16.43 -9.30
CA TRP A 307 6.84 -17.72 -9.07
C TRP A 307 7.84 -18.87 -9.06
N ASP A 308 8.67 -18.98 -10.11
CA ASP A 308 9.64 -20.08 -10.26
C ASP A 308 10.65 -20.07 -9.13
N PHE A 309 11.11 -18.88 -8.71
CA PHE A 309 11.97 -18.71 -7.55
C PHE A 309 11.30 -19.20 -6.26
N ALA A 310 10.08 -18.79 -6.00
CA ALA A 310 9.33 -19.19 -4.81
C ALA A 310 9.06 -20.72 -4.78
N ASP A 311 8.76 -21.30 -5.93
CA ASP A 311 8.49 -22.73 -6.06
C ASP A 311 9.75 -23.58 -5.85
N ALA A 312 10.91 -23.08 -6.27
CA ALA A 312 12.21 -23.73 -6.08
C ALA A 312 12.82 -23.51 -4.69
N SER A 313 12.38 -22.49 -3.98
CA SER A 313 12.90 -22.15 -2.65
C SER A 313 12.50 -23.18 -1.59
N PRO A 314 13.41 -23.57 -0.67
CA PRO A 314 13.12 -24.59 0.33
C PRO A 314 12.15 -24.06 1.42
N GLU A 315 11.50 -24.99 2.09
CA GLU A 315 10.74 -24.72 3.32
C GLU A 315 11.71 -24.37 4.47
N PRO A 316 11.26 -23.52 5.42
CA PRO A 316 12.04 -23.31 6.64
C PRO A 316 12.28 -24.63 7.38
N PRO A 317 13.48 -24.86 7.94
CA PRO A 317 13.73 -26.06 8.75
C PRO A 317 12.90 -26.01 10.03
N ILE A 318 12.65 -27.19 10.63
CA ILE A 318 11.78 -27.29 11.83
C ILE A 318 12.33 -26.49 13.01
N GLU A 319 13.66 -26.34 13.08
CA GLU A 319 14.39 -25.59 14.10
C GLU A 319 14.05 -24.09 14.06
N ALA A 320 13.65 -23.57 12.87
CA ALA A 320 13.25 -22.18 12.70
C ALA A 320 12.01 -21.78 13.54
N LEU A 321 11.26 -22.76 14.07
CA LEU A 321 10.16 -22.51 15.02
C LEU A 321 10.67 -21.87 16.33
N TYR A 322 11.91 -22.08 16.70
CA TYR A 322 12.50 -21.62 17.95
C TYR A 322 13.43 -20.42 17.76
N GLU A 323 13.69 -20.03 16.50
CA GLU A 323 14.52 -18.86 16.17
C GLU A 323 13.70 -17.57 16.29
N ASP A 324 14.38 -16.47 16.62
CA ASP A 324 13.82 -15.10 16.68
C ASP A 324 12.68 -14.93 17.72
N VAL A 325 12.53 -15.82 18.69
CA VAL A 325 11.52 -15.74 19.76
C VAL A 325 11.99 -14.82 20.88
N TYR A 326 13.26 -14.91 21.26
CA TYR A 326 13.90 -14.07 22.27
C TYR A 326 15.24 -13.56 21.77
N VAL A 327 15.73 -12.49 22.39
CA VAL A 327 17.11 -12.02 22.15
C VAL A 327 18.06 -13.09 22.69
N GLU A 328 18.94 -13.60 21.81
CA GLU A 328 20.00 -14.50 22.25
C GLU A 328 20.92 -13.75 23.22
N THR A 329 20.97 -14.21 24.48
CA THR A 329 21.96 -13.71 25.43
C THR A 329 23.31 -14.27 24.99
N THR A 330 24.17 -13.44 24.41
CA THR A 330 25.60 -13.74 24.30
C THR A 330 26.15 -13.91 25.71
N THR A 331 26.31 -15.15 26.13
CA THR A 331 27.08 -15.52 27.32
C THR A 331 28.57 -15.30 27.08
#